data_ec0ea95b484c2f15232e501c083c8464
#
_entry.id   ec0ea95b484c2f15232e501c083c8464
#
_cell.length_a   1.000
_cell.length_b   1.000
_cell.length_c   1.000
_cell.angle_alpha   90.00
_cell.angle_beta   90.00
_cell.angle_gamma   90.00
#
_symmetry.space_group_name_H-M   'P 1'
#
loop_
_entity.id
_entity.type
_entity.pdbx_description
1 polymer ?
#
loop_
_entity_poly.entity_id
_entity_poly.type
_entity_poly.pdbx_seq_one_letter_code
_entity_poly.pdbx_strand_id
1 'polypeptide(L)'
;MHRPLAASILVPALLAALLPGAASAATAPAGKFTATAKVSSIDEAAAQGAQIFANDSFGSKQTWVPPNAFSSHAMTCAACHTDGGKSEGTTPAGAHLPSLIGAAAKYPKFKAKKHAVYTLERQIVHCVRAGIMGKPPAYNSPEMIDLVAYLTQLSKGATMGQQFK
;
A
#
# COMPACT_ATOMS: atom_id res chain seq x y z
N MET A 1 79.21 -5.84 16.59
CA MET A 1 78.15 -6.84 16.46
C MET A 1 76.81 -6.08 16.35
N HIS A 2 76.36 -5.81 15.16
CA HIS A 2 75.10 -5.04 14.91
C HIS A 2 74.05 -6.00 14.41
N ARG A 3 72.95 -6.14 15.15
CA ARG A 3 71.76 -6.88 14.73
C ARG A 3 70.78 -5.92 14.01
N PRO A 4 70.30 -6.23 12.82
CA PRO A 4 69.25 -5.43 12.20
C PRO A 4 67.87 -5.77 12.76
N LEU A 5 67.09 -4.74 13.09
CA LEU A 5 65.69 -4.80 13.46
C LEU A 5 64.81 -5.04 12.23
N ALA A 6 64.10 -6.14 12.20
CA ALA A 6 63.10 -6.42 11.19
C ALA A 6 61.81 -5.60 11.46
N ALA A 7 61.50 -4.71 10.52
CA ALA A 7 60.25 -3.96 10.55
C ALA A 7 59.12 -4.83 9.98
N SER A 8 58.17 -5.23 10.81
CA SER A 8 56.92 -5.88 10.38
C SER A 8 55.96 -4.85 9.82
N ILE A 9 55.69 -4.96 8.55
CA ILE A 9 54.65 -4.14 7.87
C ILE A 9 53.29 -4.79 8.07
N LEU A 10 52.47 -4.16 8.91
CA LEU A 10 51.05 -4.49 9.09
C LEU A 10 50.27 -3.94 7.89
N VAL A 11 49.74 -4.84 7.06
CA VAL A 11 48.81 -4.49 5.98
C VAL A 11 47.41 -4.43 6.60
N PRO A 12 46.71 -3.30 6.56
CA PRO A 12 45.32 -3.27 7.00
C PRO A 12 44.42 -3.93 5.95
N ALA A 13 43.73 -4.99 6.34
CA ALA A 13 42.69 -5.60 5.54
C ALA A 13 41.51 -4.63 5.40
N LEU A 14 41.31 -4.11 4.20
CA LEU A 14 40.16 -3.29 3.84
C LEU A 14 38.92 -4.21 3.77
N LEU A 15 38.11 -4.17 4.83
CA LEU A 15 36.81 -4.83 4.86
C LEU A 15 35.85 -4.01 3.99
N ALA A 16 35.65 -4.43 2.75
CA ALA A 16 34.63 -3.86 1.87
C ALA A 16 33.24 -4.27 2.40
N ALA A 17 32.57 -3.34 3.08
CA ALA A 17 31.17 -3.50 3.46
C ALA A 17 30.31 -3.47 2.20
N LEU A 18 29.78 -4.63 1.80
CA LEU A 18 28.72 -4.77 0.82
C LEU A 18 27.44 -4.17 1.41
N LEU A 19 27.15 -2.93 1.07
CA LEU A 19 25.85 -2.33 1.33
C LEU A 19 24.81 -3.10 0.48
N PRO A 20 23.72 -3.60 1.09
CA PRO A 20 22.61 -4.14 0.31
C PRO A 20 22.04 -3.00 -0.53
N GLY A 21 22.11 -3.16 -1.86
CA GLY A 21 21.57 -2.22 -2.82
C GLY A 21 20.10 -1.99 -2.51
N ALA A 22 19.72 -0.74 -2.26
CA ALA A 22 18.32 -0.32 -2.22
C ALA A 22 17.71 -0.71 -3.57
N ALA A 23 16.85 -1.73 -3.55
CA ALA A 23 16.04 -2.08 -4.72
C ALA A 23 15.16 -0.87 -5.03
N SER A 24 15.53 -0.14 -6.07
CA SER A 24 14.71 0.92 -6.64
C SER A 24 13.39 0.26 -7.07
N ALA A 25 12.32 0.57 -6.37
CA ALA A 25 10.99 0.14 -6.76
C ALA A 25 10.69 0.77 -8.12
N ALA A 26 10.95 0.02 -9.19
CA ALA A 26 10.50 0.40 -10.52
C ALA A 26 8.98 0.51 -10.46
N THR A 27 8.45 1.72 -10.65
CA THR A 27 7.02 1.98 -10.75
C THR A 27 6.53 1.28 -12.00
N ALA A 28 6.00 0.08 -11.85
CA ALA A 28 5.33 -0.61 -12.95
C ALA A 28 4.16 0.24 -13.44
N PRO A 29 3.89 0.30 -14.74
CA PRO A 29 2.72 0.99 -15.25
C PRO A 29 1.47 0.36 -14.62
N ALA A 30 0.55 1.22 -14.14
CA ALA A 30 -0.69 0.74 -13.55
C ALA A 30 -1.45 -0.10 -14.58
N GLY A 31 -1.66 -1.35 -14.23
CA GLY A 31 -2.34 -2.35 -15.04
C GLY A 31 -3.34 -3.13 -14.19
N LYS A 32 -3.96 -4.12 -14.78
CA LYS A 32 -4.76 -5.07 -14.02
C LYS A 32 -3.81 -6.00 -13.27
N PHE A 33 -3.78 -5.90 -11.96
CA PHE A 33 -3.08 -6.88 -11.14
C PHE A 33 -3.97 -8.14 -11.02
N THR A 34 -3.42 -9.31 -11.32
CA THR A 34 -4.12 -10.56 -11.11
C THR A 34 -3.60 -11.19 -9.84
N ALA A 35 -4.43 -11.21 -8.79
CA ALA A 35 -4.11 -11.89 -7.55
C ALA A 35 -3.93 -13.40 -7.80
N THR A 36 -2.97 -13.99 -7.12
CA THR A 36 -2.81 -15.44 -7.12
C THR A 36 -3.88 -16.04 -6.23
N ALA A 37 -4.70 -16.94 -6.77
CA ALA A 37 -5.81 -17.55 -6.03
C ALA A 37 -5.36 -18.43 -4.84
N LYS A 38 -4.08 -18.80 -4.79
CA LYS A 38 -3.50 -19.57 -3.68
C LYS A 38 -2.51 -18.72 -2.92
N VAL A 39 -2.85 -18.45 -1.67
CA VAL A 39 -1.96 -17.85 -0.68
C VAL A 39 -1.78 -18.84 0.46
N SER A 40 -0.60 -18.87 1.07
CA SER A 40 -0.25 -19.78 2.17
C SER A 40 -0.41 -19.14 3.54
N SER A 41 -0.55 -17.81 3.59
CA SER A 41 -0.67 -17.07 4.84
C SER A 41 -1.40 -15.74 4.66
N ILE A 42 -1.87 -15.18 5.77
CA ILE A 42 -2.47 -13.84 5.79
C ILE A 42 -1.45 -12.75 5.42
N ASP A 43 -0.17 -12.94 5.74
CA ASP A 43 0.87 -11.99 5.40
C ASP A 43 1.16 -11.99 3.89
N GLU A 44 1.09 -13.16 3.24
CA GLU A 44 1.18 -13.26 1.78
C GLU A 44 -0.02 -12.59 1.10
N ALA A 45 -1.24 -12.84 1.57
CA ALA A 45 -2.43 -12.16 1.08
C ALA A 45 -2.30 -10.63 1.25
N ALA A 46 -1.82 -10.18 2.40
CA ALA A 46 -1.61 -8.74 2.64
C ALA A 46 -0.53 -8.15 1.72
N ALA A 47 0.53 -8.89 1.41
CA ALA A 47 1.56 -8.46 0.47
C ALA A 47 0.99 -8.33 -0.96
N GLN A 48 0.17 -9.28 -1.41
CA GLN A 48 -0.56 -9.17 -2.68
C GLN A 48 -1.54 -8.00 -2.65
N GLY A 49 -2.27 -7.80 -1.56
CA GLY A 49 -3.18 -6.68 -1.36
C GLY A 49 -2.48 -5.33 -1.45
N ALA A 50 -1.25 -5.21 -0.93
CA ALA A 50 -0.43 -4.01 -1.08
C ALA A 50 -0.10 -3.72 -2.56
N GLN A 51 0.19 -4.74 -3.36
CA GLN A 51 0.44 -4.58 -4.79
C GLN A 51 -0.82 -4.17 -5.55
N ILE A 52 -1.96 -4.77 -5.25
CA ILE A 52 -3.26 -4.37 -5.81
C ILE A 52 -3.56 -2.92 -5.45
N PHE A 53 -3.40 -2.55 -4.20
CA PHE A 53 -3.62 -1.19 -3.70
C PHE A 53 -2.78 -0.15 -4.43
N ALA A 54 -1.51 -0.47 -4.68
CA ALA A 54 -0.56 0.44 -5.31
C ALA A 54 -0.76 0.55 -6.83
N ASN A 55 -1.09 -0.55 -7.51
CA ASN A 55 -0.90 -0.67 -8.94
C ASN A 55 -2.18 -0.97 -9.74
N ASP A 56 -3.25 -1.48 -9.11
CA ASP A 56 -4.46 -1.82 -9.87
C ASP A 56 -5.35 -0.59 -10.07
N SER A 57 -5.63 -0.28 -11.32
CA SER A 57 -6.59 0.75 -11.72
C SER A 57 -8.03 0.22 -11.80
N PHE A 58 -8.24 -1.07 -11.56
CA PHE A 58 -9.55 -1.75 -11.69
C PHE A 58 -10.21 -1.50 -13.06
N GLY A 59 -9.37 -1.40 -14.10
CA GLY A 59 -9.82 -1.11 -15.46
C GLY A 59 -10.27 0.35 -15.68
N SER A 60 -10.05 1.24 -14.73
CA SER A 60 -10.27 2.66 -14.93
C SER A 60 -9.29 3.22 -15.98
N LYS A 61 -9.79 4.11 -16.82
CA LYS A 61 -8.97 4.90 -17.77
C LYS A 61 -8.68 6.30 -17.22
N GLN A 62 -9.13 6.60 -16.03
CA GLN A 62 -8.92 7.89 -15.40
C GLN A 62 -7.47 8.05 -14.97
N THR A 63 -6.97 9.25 -15.15
CA THR A 63 -5.66 9.67 -14.66
C THR A 63 -5.81 10.93 -13.82
N TRP A 64 -4.86 11.15 -12.95
CA TRP A 64 -4.79 12.33 -12.11
C TRP A 64 -3.34 12.76 -11.91
N VAL A 65 -3.13 14.07 -11.79
CA VAL A 65 -1.85 14.64 -11.37
C VAL A 65 -1.97 14.97 -9.88
N PRO A 66 -1.36 14.17 -8.98
CA PRO A 66 -1.38 14.48 -7.55
C PRO A 66 -0.69 15.82 -7.27
N PRO A 67 -1.00 16.48 -6.15
CA PRO A 67 -0.24 17.64 -5.70
C PRO A 67 1.26 17.30 -5.63
N ASN A 68 2.09 18.18 -6.16
CA ASN A 68 3.55 18.03 -6.24
C ASN A 68 4.07 16.91 -7.18
N ALA A 69 3.24 16.31 -8.01
CA ALA A 69 3.68 15.43 -9.09
C ALA A 69 3.85 16.20 -10.41
N PHE A 70 4.82 15.75 -11.23
CA PHE A 70 5.10 16.37 -12.54
C PHE A 70 4.40 15.67 -13.69
N SER A 71 3.77 14.53 -13.44
CA SER A 71 3.11 13.73 -14.45
C SER A 71 1.79 13.15 -13.96
N SER A 72 0.95 12.80 -14.91
CA SER A 72 -0.32 12.12 -14.66
C SER A 72 -0.09 10.67 -14.30
N HIS A 73 -0.79 10.18 -13.28
CA HIS A 73 -0.77 8.80 -12.82
C HIS A 73 -2.15 8.17 -13.05
N ALA A 74 -2.15 6.86 -13.32
CA ALA A 74 -3.41 6.11 -13.35
C ALA A 74 -4.08 6.12 -11.97
N MET A 75 -5.40 6.19 -11.96
CA MET A 75 -6.16 6.16 -10.72
C MET A 75 -6.09 4.77 -10.09
N THR A 76 -5.40 4.70 -8.97
CA THR A 76 -5.29 3.52 -8.09
C THR A 76 -5.69 3.93 -6.66
N CYS A 77 -5.74 2.99 -5.72
CA CYS A 77 -5.96 3.37 -4.32
C CYS A 77 -4.85 4.29 -3.81
N ALA A 78 -3.60 3.97 -4.16
CA ALA A 78 -2.42 4.75 -3.75
C ALA A 78 -2.38 6.15 -4.36
N ALA A 79 -3.07 6.41 -5.47
CA ALA A 79 -3.16 7.74 -6.06
C ALA A 79 -3.78 8.76 -5.09
N CYS A 80 -4.75 8.33 -4.27
CA CYS A 80 -5.42 9.17 -3.29
C CYS A 80 -4.98 8.92 -1.85
N HIS A 81 -4.60 7.67 -1.51
CA HIS A 81 -4.14 7.25 -0.19
C HIS A 81 -2.63 7.07 -0.21
N THR A 82 -1.91 8.14 0.10
CA THR A 82 -0.46 8.21 -0.03
C THR A 82 0.29 7.27 0.94
N ASP A 83 1.55 6.97 0.65
CA ASP A 83 2.41 6.09 1.43
C ASP A 83 1.75 4.72 1.73
N GLY A 84 1.16 4.10 0.70
CA GLY A 84 0.43 2.84 0.88
C GLY A 84 -0.77 2.95 1.84
N GLY A 85 -1.37 4.12 1.98
CA GLY A 85 -2.47 4.38 2.89
C GLY A 85 -2.06 4.74 4.33
N LYS A 86 -0.77 4.84 4.62
CA LYS A 86 -0.29 5.18 5.97
C LYS A 86 -0.36 6.67 6.25
N SER A 87 -0.29 7.50 5.23
CA SER A 87 -0.36 8.95 5.34
C SER A 87 -1.71 9.49 4.89
N GLU A 88 -1.98 10.74 5.27
CA GLU A 88 -3.12 11.49 4.75
C GLU A 88 -2.97 11.72 3.25
N GLY A 89 -4.08 11.84 2.57
CA GLY A 89 -4.11 12.04 1.13
C GLY A 89 -5.21 13.01 0.70
N THR A 90 -5.40 13.10 -0.62
CA THR A 90 -6.35 14.05 -1.19
C THR A 90 -7.02 13.41 -2.41
N THR A 91 -8.31 13.64 -2.59
CA THR A 91 -9.00 13.27 -3.82
C THR A 91 -8.67 14.25 -4.95
N PRO A 92 -8.93 13.90 -6.23
CA PRO A 92 -8.82 14.84 -7.34
C PRO A 92 -9.68 16.11 -7.18
N ALA A 93 -10.77 16.02 -6.41
CA ALA A 93 -11.65 17.16 -6.09
C ALA A 93 -11.16 17.97 -4.88
N GLY A 94 -9.95 17.71 -4.37
CA GLY A 94 -9.37 18.43 -3.24
C GLY A 94 -9.90 18.02 -1.85
N ALA A 95 -10.74 16.99 -1.76
CA ALA A 95 -11.23 16.54 -0.46
C ALA A 95 -10.12 15.77 0.29
N HIS A 96 -9.92 16.14 1.54
CA HIS A 96 -8.97 15.50 2.44
C HIS A 96 -9.36 14.05 2.74
N LEU A 97 -8.40 13.16 2.73
CA LEU A 97 -8.54 11.75 3.08
C LEU A 97 -7.63 11.44 4.27
N PRO A 98 -8.17 10.89 5.36
CA PRO A 98 -7.35 10.47 6.48
C PRO A 98 -6.50 9.24 6.13
N SER A 99 -5.46 9.00 6.92
CA SER A 99 -4.71 7.75 6.90
C SER A 99 -5.64 6.54 7.05
N LEU A 100 -5.27 5.43 6.41
CA LEU A 100 -5.96 4.14 6.52
C LEU A 100 -5.45 3.27 7.69
N ILE A 101 -4.48 3.76 8.48
CA ILE A 101 -4.07 3.07 9.72
C ILE A 101 -5.29 2.91 10.61
N GLY A 102 -5.57 1.67 11.02
CA GLY A 102 -6.76 1.34 11.81
C GLY A 102 -8.08 1.36 11.05
N ALA A 103 -8.08 1.54 9.73
CA ALA A 103 -9.31 1.63 8.96
C ALA A 103 -10.18 0.38 9.07
N ALA A 104 -9.60 -0.83 9.02
CA ALA A 104 -10.36 -2.07 9.12
C ALA A 104 -11.07 -2.22 10.47
N ALA A 105 -10.49 -1.72 11.56
CA ALA A 105 -11.10 -1.77 12.88
C ALA A 105 -12.33 -0.87 13.03
N LYS A 106 -12.61 0.02 12.06
CA LYS A 106 -13.80 0.88 12.05
C LYS A 106 -15.03 0.20 11.43
N TYR A 107 -14.88 -0.97 10.85
CA TYR A 107 -15.97 -1.70 10.19
C TYR A 107 -16.34 -2.98 10.94
N PRO A 108 -17.64 -3.41 10.88
CA PRO A 108 -18.72 -2.74 10.17
C PRO A 108 -19.16 -1.46 10.87
N LYS A 109 -19.63 -0.46 10.09
CA LYS A 109 -20.16 0.78 10.66
C LYS A 109 -21.42 1.27 9.95
N PHE A 110 -22.30 1.94 10.70
CA PHE A 110 -23.46 2.63 10.12
C PHE A 110 -23.02 3.94 9.47
N LYS A 111 -23.41 4.15 8.21
CA LYS A 111 -23.23 5.40 7.49
C LYS A 111 -24.55 6.14 7.38
N ALA A 112 -24.75 7.17 8.21
CA ALA A 112 -26.00 7.90 8.29
C ALA A 112 -26.45 8.48 6.93
N LYS A 113 -25.55 9.13 6.18
CA LYS A 113 -25.87 9.68 4.84
C LYS A 113 -26.26 8.63 3.80
N LYS A 114 -26.02 7.35 4.05
CA LYS A 114 -26.34 6.23 3.14
C LYS A 114 -27.44 5.34 3.72
N HIS A 115 -27.92 5.63 4.94
CA HIS A 115 -28.88 4.82 5.68
C HIS A 115 -28.57 3.32 5.67
N ALA A 116 -27.28 2.96 5.80
CA ALA A 116 -26.82 1.59 5.62
C ALA A 116 -25.60 1.25 6.47
N VAL A 117 -25.50 -0.02 6.86
CA VAL A 117 -24.28 -0.59 7.42
C VAL A 117 -23.32 -0.92 6.28
N TYR A 118 -22.09 -0.48 6.43
CA TYR A 118 -20.99 -0.80 5.52
C TYR A 118 -20.03 -1.78 6.21
N THR A 119 -19.69 -2.85 5.50
CA THR A 119 -18.50 -3.66 5.80
C THR A 119 -17.27 -3.01 5.15
N LEU A 120 -16.09 -3.52 5.45
CA LEU A 120 -14.86 -3.04 4.82
C LEU A 120 -14.89 -3.25 3.30
N GLU A 121 -15.32 -4.43 2.85
CA GLU A 121 -15.44 -4.75 1.42
C GLU A 121 -16.42 -3.82 0.70
N ARG A 122 -17.56 -3.54 1.34
CA ARG A 122 -18.54 -2.57 0.79
C ARG A 122 -17.94 -1.17 0.68
N GLN A 123 -17.06 -0.80 1.60
CA GLN A 123 -16.33 0.46 1.49
C GLN A 123 -15.31 0.42 0.35
N ILE A 124 -14.58 -0.67 0.17
CA ILE A 124 -13.65 -0.85 -0.96
C ILE A 124 -14.41 -0.73 -2.29
N VAL A 125 -15.52 -1.46 -2.44
CA VAL A 125 -16.40 -1.37 -3.63
C VAL A 125 -16.83 0.07 -3.89
N HIS A 126 -17.21 0.81 -2.85
CA HIS A 126 -17.59 2.22 -2.98
C HIS A 126 -16.43 3.09 -3.44
N CYS A 127 -15.25 2.93 -2.87
CA CYS A 127 -14.07 3.70 -3.25
C CYS A 127 -13.64 3.42 -4.70
N VAL A 128 -13.65 2.16 -5.12
CA VAL A 128 -13.29 1.80 -6.50
C VAL A 128 -14.29 2.40 -7.50
N ARG A 129 -15.60 2.33 -7.22
CA ARG A 129 -16.62 2.90 -8.12
C ARG A 129 -16.60 4.42 -8.16
N ALA A 130 -16.54 5.07 -7.00
CA ALA A 130 -16.72 6.51 -6.89
C ALA A 130 -15.40 7.30 -6.96
N GLY A 131 -14.30 6.73 -6.47
CA GLY A 131 -12.99 7.39 -6.44
C GLY A 131 -12.13 7.05 -7.65
N ILE A 132 -11.98 5.77 -7.96
CA ILE A 132 -11.15 5.29 -9.06
C ILE A 132 -11.92 5.29 -10.39
N MET A 133 -13.26 5.21 -10.35
CA MET A 133 -14.15 5.02 -11.51
C MET A 133 -13.83 3.74 -12.28
N GLY A 134 -13.45 2.69 -11.55
CA GLY A 134 -13.14 1.36 -12.05
C GLY A 134 -14.24 0.35 -11.74
N LYS A 135 -14.00 -0.89 -12.17
CA LYS A 135 -14.85 -2.05 -11.86
C LYS A 135 -14.33 -2.70 -10.57
N PRO A 136 -15.04 -2.63 -9.43
CA PRO A 136 -14.54 -3.19 -8.20
C PRO A 136 -14.43 -4.72 -8.29
N PRO A 137 -13.49 -5.31 -7.51
CA PRO A 137 -13.42 -6.76 -7.39
C PRO A 137 -14.72 -7.31 -6.79
N ALA A 138 -15.07 -8.54 -7.18
CA ALA A 138 -16.24 -9.21 -6.61
C ALA A 138 -16.02 -9.53 -5.12
N TYR A 139 -17.10 -9.55 -4.35
CA TYR A 139 -17.02 -10.07 -2.99
C TYR A 139 -16.46 -11.50 -3.02
N ASN A 140 -15.60 -11.83 -2.07
CA ASN A 140 -14.90 -13.12 -1.97
C ASN A 140 -13.96 -13.45 -3.16
N SER A 141 -13.68 -12.50 -4.07
CA SER A 141 -12.62 -12.73 -5.04
C SER A 141 -11.24 -12.64 -4.37
N PRO A 142 -10.20 -13.29 -4.92
CA PRO A 142 -8.84 -13.18 -4.38
C PRO A 142 -8.40 -11.74 -4.19
N GLU A 143 -8.66 -10.88 -5.16
CA GLU A 143 -8.30 -9.46 -5.10
C GLU A 143 -8.99 -8.71 -3.94
N MET A 144 -10.26 -9.04 -3.67
CA MET A 144 -10.99 -8.46 -2.53
C MET A 144 -10.43 -8.97 -1.21
N ILE A 145 -10.17 -10.27 -1.11
CA ILE A 145 -9.59 -10.90 0.10
C ILE A 145 -8.23 -10.29 0.40
N ASP A 146 -7.37 -10.14 -0.60
CA ASP A 146 -6.03 -9.60 -0.44
C ASP A 146 -6.05 -8.12 -0.02
N LEU A 147 -6.94 -7.32 -0.61
CA LEU A 147 -7.14 -5.93 -0.19
C LEU A 147 -7.61 -5.82 1.28
N VAL A 148 -8.54 -6.68 1.67
CA VAL A 148 -9.01 -6.74 3.08
C VAL A 148 -7.88 -7.17 3.99
N ALA A 149 -7.07 -8.16 3.61
CA ALA A 149 -5.91 -8.61 4.38
C ALA A 149 -4.89 -7.47 4.56
N TYR A 150 -4.60 -6.72 3.49
CA TYR A 150 -3.70 -5.56 3.56
C TYR A 150 -4.22 -4.47 4.52
N LEU A 151 -5.47 -4.07 4.38
CA LEU A 151 -6.06 -3.04 5.24
C LEU A 151 -6.19 -3.51 6.70
N THR A 152 -6.39 -4.82 6.92
CA THR A 152 -6.36 -5.43 8.24
C THR A 152 -4.95 -5.38 8.84
N GLN A 153 -3.92 -5.63 8.03
CA GLN A 153 -2.53 -5.52 8.46
C GLN A 153 -2.19 -4.06 8.84
N LEU A 154 -2.64 -3.06 8.09
CA LEU A 154 -2.51 -1.65 8.45
C LEU A 154 -3.26 -1.28 9.74
N SER A 155 -4.15 -2.15 10.19
CA SER A 155 -4.97 -1.94 11.39
C SER A 155 -4.50 -2.76 12.58
N LYS A 156 -3.32 -3.41 12.52
CA LYS A 156 -2.74 -4.13 13.67
C LYS A 156 -2.62 -3.21 14.88
N GLY A 157 -3.07 -3.68 16.04
CA GLY A 157 -3.08 -2.90 17.29
C GLY A 157 -4.23 -1.93 17.45
N ALA A 158 -5.08 -1.78 16.44
CA ALA A 158 -6.29 -0.96 16.56
C ALA A 158 -7.44 -1.74 17.22
N THR A 159 -8.17 -1.07 18.10
CA THR A 159 -9.35 -1.65 18.77
C THR A 159 -10.58 -1.43 17.90
N MET A 160 -11.43 -2.46 17.79
CA MET A 160 -12.71 -2.39 17.06
C MET A 160 -13.57 -1.24 17.59
N GLY A 161 -14.12 -0.45 16.66
CA GLY A 161 -14.97 0.71 16.99
C GLY A 161 -14.21 1.94 17.47
N GLN A 162 -12.90 1.89 17.61
CA GLN A 162 -12.09 3.06 18.00
C GLN A 162 -12.18 4.16 16.93
N GLN A 163 -12.53 5.35 17.38
CA GLN A 163 -12.48 6.54 16.52
C GLN A 163 -11.04 7.05 16.52
N PHE A 164 -10.36 6.94 15.41
CA PHE A 164 -9.07 7.62 15.23
C PHE A 164 -9.35 9.08 14.88
N LYS A 165 -8.80 9.96 15.68
CA LYS A 165 -8.89 11.42 15.49
C LYS A 165 -7.93 11.87 14.41
#